data_038ef8c9c9af2d55c81913f96a53d4f8
#
_entry.id   038ef8c9c9af2d55c81913f96a53d4f8
#
_cell.length_a   1.000
_cell.length_b   1.000
_cell.length_c   1.000
_cell.angle_alpha   90.00
_cell.angle_beta   90.00
_cell.angle_gamma   90.00
#
_symmetry.space_group_name_H-M   'P 1'
#
loop_
_entity.id
_entity.type
_entity.pdbx_description
1 polymer ?
#
loop_
_entity_poly.entity_id
_entity_poly.type
_entity_poly.pdbx_seq_one_letter_code
_entity_poly.pdbx_strand_id
1 'polypeptide(L)'
;MYQQLVLTGIMLVLVGCLFGTRLKPAWLFVGAIGISYLAGLISLEDMLINYANPSLITLILLVLVSIAVEKTTLVQKLAQSLSKGSLTSSVTKLGLSTAFLSSFTNNTAVVASLISAIKESPTHSPSKLLLPLSYTAILGGTITLIGTSTNLIVNGFAVEAGMEPLGFFDFTLIGLGALSVGLI
;
A
#
# COMPACT_ATOMS: atom_id res chain seq x y z
N MET A 1 3.58 7.93 32.56
CA MET A 1 4.95 8.34 32.17
C MET A 1 5.86 7.14 31.93
N TYR A 2 5.98 6.19 32.89
CA TYR A 2 6.80 4.97 32.73
C TYR A 2 6.40 4.12 31.50
N GLN A 3 5.12 3.80 31.35
CA GLN A 3 4.61 3.02 30.21
C GLN A 3 4.91 3.65 28.85
N GLN A 4 4.78 4.97 28.75
CA GLN A 4 5.10 5.71 27.51
C GLN A 4 6.59 5.65 27.18
N LEU A 5 7.46 5.75 28.19
CA LEU A 5 8.91 5.62 27.99
C LEU A 5 9.31 4.23 27.54
N VAL A 6 8.72 3.18 28.14
CA VAL A 6 8.99 1.78 27.74
C VAL A 6 8.49 1.53 26.32
N LEU A 7 7.27 1.98 25.97
CA LEU A 7 6.73 1.83 24.63
C LEU A 7 7.60 2.55 23.58
N THR A 8 8.03 3.78 23.89
CA THR A 8 8.93 4.54 23.02
C THR A 8 10.26 3.81 22.84
N GLY A 9 10.81 3.25 23.91
CA GLY A 9 12.03 2.41 23.86
C GLY A 9 11.86 1.19 22.96
N ILE A 10 10.76 0.44 23.09
CA ILE A 10 10.45 -0.72 22.25
C ILE A 10 10.36 -0.29 20.77
N MET A 11 9.68 0.82 20.48
CA MET A 11 9.54 1.34 19.11
C MET A 11 10.89 1.76 18.51
N LEU A 12 11.74 2.44 19.27
CA LEU A 12 13.09 2.82 18.80
C LEU A 12 13.95 1.61 18.52
N VAL A 13 13.91 0.59 19.39
CA VAL A 13 14.63 -0.67 19.18
C VAL A 13 14.09 -1.40 17.95
N LEU A 14 12.77 -1.49 17.79
CA LEU A 14 12.14 -2.09 16.61
C LEU A 14 12.62 -1.41 15.31
N VAL A 15 12.57 -0.08 15.26
CA VAL A 15 13.03 0.69 14.10
C VAL A 15 14.53 0.48 13.86
N GLY A 16 15.34 0.53 14.92
CA GLY A 16 16.77 0.24 14.82
C GLY A 16 17.06 -1.17 14.28
N CYS A 17 16.31 -2.17 14.73
CA CYS A 17 16.44 -3.55 14.26
C CYS A 17 15.99 -3.72 12.80
N LEU A 18 14.95 -3.01 12.36
CA LEU A 18 14.49 -3.04 10.97
C LEU A 18 15.57 -2.55 9.98
N PHE A 19 16.37 -1.55 10.38
CA PHE A 19 17.47 -1.04 9.55
C PHE A 19 18.82 -1.75 9.78
N GLY A 20 19.07 -2.24 11.01
CA GLY A 20 20.36 -2.78 11.40
C GLY A 20 20.50 -4.30 11.27
N THR A 21 19.40 -5.03 11.07
CA THR A 21 19.44 -6.50 11.03
C THR A 21 18.87 -7.05 9.71
N ARG A 22 19.24 -8.28 9.38
CA ARG A 22 18.69 -9.02 8.23
C ARG A 22 17.50 -9.92 8.62
N LEU A 23 16.95 -9.75 9.81
CA LEU A 23 15.80 -10.52 10.26
C LEU A 23 14.55 -10.09 9.48
N LYS A 24 13.67 -11.05 9.24
CA LYS A 24 12.39 -10.75 8.58
C LYS A 24 11.57 -9.81 9.47
N PRO A 25 11.01 -8.72 8.93
CA PRO A 25 10.23 -7.75 9.72
C PRO A 25 9.15 -8.40 10.60
N ALA A 26 8.48 -9.45 10.09
CA ALA A 26 7.46 -10.17 10.84
C ALA A 26 7.95 -10.66 12.21
N TRP A 27 9.16 -11.20 12.31
CA TRP A 27 9.72 -11.66 13.58
C TRP A 27 10.03 -10.52 14.54
N LEU A 28 10.46 -9.38 14.00
CA LEU A 28 10.73 -8.19 14.81
C LEU A 28 9.44 -7.62 15.41
N PHE A 29 8.36 -7.56 14.63
CA PHE A 29 7.04 -7.15 15.12
C PHE A 29 6.48 -8.13 16.15
N VAL A 30 6.55 -9.42 15.91
CA VAL A 30 6.13 -10.45 16.89
C VAL A 30 6.93 -10.31 18.19
N GLY A 31 8.24 -10.10 18.10
CA GLY A 31 9.10 -9.86 19.27
C GLY A 31 8.70 -8.60 20.03
N ALA A 32 8.44 -7.49 19.33
CA ALA A 32 8.01 -6.24 19.95
C ALA A 32 6.67 -6.38 20.67
N ILE A 33 5.70 -7.08 20.07
CA ILE A 33 4.41 -7.39 20.69
C ILE A 33 4.62 -8.26 21.94
N GLY A 34 5.45 -9.31 21.83
CA GLY A 34 5.76 -10.19 22.98
C GLY A 34 6.41 -9.44 24.14
N ILE A 35 7.37 -8.55 23.86
CA ILE A 35 8.01 -7.71 24.88
C ILE A 35 6.98 -6.75 25.50
N SER A 36 6.10 -6.14 24.70
CA SER A 36 5.05 -5.25 25.20
C SER A 36 4.06 -5.98 26.11
N TYR A 37 3.71 -7.24 25.80
CA TYR A 37 2.88 -8.08 26.63
C TYR A 37 3.57 -8.42 27.96
N LEU A 38 4.83 -8.87 27.91
CA LEU A 38 5.61 -9.21 29.11
C LEU A 38 5.88 -7.99 30.02
N ALA A 39 5.97 -6.80 29.42
CA ALA A 39 6.09 -5.54 30.14
C ALA A 39 4.76 -5.04 30.73
N GLY A 40 3.64 -5.75 30.51
CA GLY A 40 2.31 -5.37 30.98
C GLY A 40 1.72 -4.13 30.31
N LEU A 41 2.21 -3.79 29.12
CA LEU A 41 1.72 -2.64 28.34
C LEU A 41 0.45 -2.95 27.56
N ILE A 42 0.27 -4.21 27.19
CA ILE A 42 -0.90 -4.72 26.47
C ILE A 42 -1.40 -6.00 27.14
N SER A 43 -2.71 -6.21 27.15
CA SER A 43 -3.31 -7.43 27.65
C SER A 43 -3.44 -8.48 26.54
N LEU A 44 -3.67 -9.74 26.90
CA LEU A 44 -3.98 -10.80 25.96
C LEU A 44 -5.29 -10.52 25.21
N GLU A 45 -6.26 -9.91 25.89
CA GLU A 45 -7.54 -9.53 25.34
C GLU A 45 -7.36 -8.47 24.24
N ASP A 46 -6.57 -7.41 24.50
CA ASP A 46 -6.23 -6.40 23.51
C ASP A 46 -5.56 -7.01 22.27
N MET A 47 -4.65 -7.96 22.47
CA MET A 47 -4.02 -8.66 21.35
C MET A 47 -5.05 -9.41 20.51
N LEU A 48 -5.94 -10.18 21.13
CA LEU A 48 -6.93 -10.99 20.43
C LEU A 48 -7.95 -10.12 19.68
N ILE A 49 -8.42 -9.04 20.29
CA ILE A 49 -9.35 -8.09 19.68
C ILE A 49 -8.69 -7.44 18.43
N ASN A 50 -7.44 -7.04 18.54
CA ASN A 50 -6.73 -6.43 17.41
C ASN A 50 -6.45 -7.42 16.28
N TYR A 51 -6.19 -8.69 16.56
CA TYR A 51 -6.09 -9.72 15.53
C TYR A 51 -7.41 -10.00 14.81
N ALA A 52 -8.55 -9.81 15.48
CA ALA A 52 -9.89 -9.96 14.91
C ALA A 52 -10.48 -8.64 14.41
N ASN A 53 -9.69 -7.57 14.32
CA ASN A 53 -10.13 -6.26 13.85
C ASN A 53 -10.71 -6.34 12.43
N PRO A 54 -11.95 -5.86 12.18
CA PRO A 54 -12.58 -5.92 10.87
C PRO A 54 -11.76 -5.30 9.74
N SER A 55 -11.02 -4.22 10.03
CA SER A 55 -10.14 -3.58 9.04
C SER A 55 -8.98 -4.47 8.64
N LEU A 56 -8.40 -5.25 9.57
CA LEU A 56 -7.35 -6.22 9.29
C LEU A 56 -7.88 -7.38 8.43
N ILE A 57 -9.05 -7.90 8.77
CA ILE A 57 -9.71 -8.97 8.00
C ILE A 57 -10.01 -8.47 6.57
N THR A 58 -10.57 -7.27 6.45
CA THR A 58 -10.81 -6.64 5.15
C THR A 58 -9.52 -6.49 4.34
N LEU A 59 -8.43 -6.07 4.96
CA LEU A 59 -7.12 -5.99 4.33
C LEU A 59 -6.66 -7.35 3.78
N ILE A 60 -6.75 -8.40 4.58
CA ILE A 60 -6.36 -9.76 4.15
C ILE A 60 -7.19 -10.20 2.96
N LEU A 61 -8.52 -10.03 3.01
CA LEU A 61 -9.42 -10.39 1.91
C LEU A 61 -9.11 -9.59 0.63
N LEU A 62 -8.84 -8.30 0.77
CA LEU A 62 -8.47 -7.45 -0.37
C LEU A 62 -7.13 -7.85 -0.99
N VAL A 63 -6.14 -8.25 -0.19
CA VAL A 63 -4.88 -8.78 -0.72
C VAL A 63 -5.13 -10.05 -1.52
N LEU A 64 -5.99 -10.94 -1.06
CA LEU A 64 -6.36 -12.15 -1.81
C LEU A 64 -7.06 -11.82 -3.14
N VAL A 65 -7.99 -10.87 -3.15
CA VAL A 65 -8.65 -10.40 -4.38
C VAL A 65 -7.64 -9.74 -5.31
N SER A 66 -6.73 -8.91 -4.80
CA SER A 66 -5.65 -8.28 -5.60
C SER A 66 -4.79 -9.33 -6.30
N ILE A 67 -4.38 -10.39 -5.62
CA ILE A 67 -3.60 -11.49 -6.21
C ILE A 67 -4.38 -12.17 -7.35
N ALA A 68 -5.69 -12.31 -7.20
CA ALA A 68 -6.54 -12.86 -8.27
C ALA A 68 -6.60 -11.94 -9.49
N VAL A 69 -6.75 -10.63 -9.28
CA VAL A 69 -6.78 -9.62 -10.35
C VAL A 69 -5.45 -9.55 -11.10
N GLU A 70 -4.32 -9.61 -10.39
CA GLU A 70 -2.98 -9.62 -11.01
C GLU A 70 -2.77 -10.75 -12.00
N LYS A 71 -3.37 -11.91 -11.76
CA LYS A 71 -3.28 -13.08 -12.63
C LYS A 71 -4.16 -12.96 -13.88
N THR A 72 -4.96 -11.90 -13.99
CA THR A 72 -5.82 -11.71 -15.16
C THR A 72 -5.06 -11.14 -16.36
N THR A 73 -5.55 -11.44 -17.54
CA THR A 73 -5.01 -10.90 -18.81
C THR A 73 -5.21 -9.38 -18.96
N LEU A 74 -5.99 -8.75 -18.08
CA LEU A 74 -6.24 -7.30 -18.11
C LEU A 74 -4.94 -6.50 -17.94
N VAL A 75 -4.13 -6.87 -16.97
CA VAL A 75 -2.85 -6.19 -16.70
C VAL A 75 -1.90 -6.34 -17.89
N GLN A 76 -1.83 -7.53 -18.48
CA GLN A 76 -0.99 -7.80 -19.66
C GLN A 76 -1.46 -7.03 -20.90
N LYS A 77 -2.77 -6.95 -21.15
CA LYS A 77 -3.33 -6.17 -22.26
C LYS A 77 -3.08 -4.68 -22.11
N LEU A 78 -3.22 -4.14 -20.90
CA LEU A 78 -2.86 -2.75 -20.61
C LEU A 78 -1.38 -2.50 -20.91
N ALA A 79 -0.51 -3.36 -20.41
CA ALA A 79 0.93 -3.27 -20.64
C ALA A 79 1.31 -3.23 -22.14
N GLN A 80 0.69 -4.07 -22.97
CA GLN A 80 0.92 -4.10 -24.42
C GLN A 80 0.45 -2.83 -25.14
N SER A 81 -0.59 -2.18 -24.63
CA SER A 81 -1.11 -0.93 -25.24
C SER A 81 -0.20 0.29 -24.99
N LEU A 82 0.70 0.18 -23.99
CA LEU A 82 1.58 1.28 -23.56
C LEU A 82 2.80 1.49 -24.48
N SER A 83 3.10 0.52 -25.34
CA SER A 83 4.31 0.51 -26.19
C SER A 83 4.17 1.31 -27.49
N LYS A 84 3.03 1.97 -27.74
CA LYS A 84 2.76 2.64 -29.02
C LYS A 84 2.52 4.13 -28.82
N GLY A 85 3.37 4.98 -29.41
CA GLY A 85 3.18 6.43 -29.45
C GLY A 85 4.39 7.23 -28.95
N SER A 86 4.19 8.54 -28.75
CA SER A 86 5.20 9.43 -28.18
C SER A 86 5.43 9.10 -26.69
N LEU A 87 6.59 9.49 -26.16
CA LEU A 87 6.92 9.26 -24.75
C LEU A 87 5.85 9.84 -23.82
N THR A 88 5.43 11.08 -24.06
CA THR A 88 4.38 11.73 -23.26
C THR A 88 3.08 10.93 -23.28
N SER A 89 2.63 10.48 -24.46
CA SER A 89 1.42 9.67 -24.58
C SER A 89 1.56 8.34 -23.82
N SER A 90 2.73 7.70 -23.90
CA SER A 90 3.02 6.44 -23.19
C SER A 90 3.04 6.65 -21.69
N VAL A 91 3.66 7.71 -21.18
CA VAL A 91 3.69 8.06 -19.76
C VAL A 91 2.29 8.36 -19.23
N THR A 92 1.50 9.17 -19.97
CA THR A 92 0.13 9.52 -19.55
C THR A 92 -0.78 8.27 -19.52
N LYS A 93 -0.74 7.45 -20.57
CA LYS A 93 -1.52 6.19 -20.60
C LYS A 93 -1.10 5.23 -19.48
N LEU A 94 0.20 5.04 -19.29
CA LEU A 94 0.76 4.25 -18.23
C LEU A 94 0.28 4.78 -16.86
N GLY A 95 0.44 6.08 -16.64
CA GLY A 95 0.07 6.72 -15.38
C GLY A 95 -1.42 6.56 -15.05
N LEU A 96 -2.31 6.88 -16.00
CA LEU A 96 -3.76 6.75 -15.80
C LEU A 96 -4.18 5.29 -15.57
N SER A 97 -3.64 4.36 -16.38
CA SER A 97 -3.95 2.93 -16.22
C SER A 97 -3.44 2.38 -14.90
N THR A 98 -2.23 2.77 -14.51
CA THR A 98 -1.62 2.37 -13.24
C THR A 98 -2.40 2.93 -12.06
N ALA A 99 -2.74 4.22 -12.08
CA ALA A 99 -3.51 4.86 -11.02
C ALA A 99 -4.90 4.21 -10.88
N PHE A 100 -5.57 3.93 -12.00
CA PHE A 100 -6.86 3.24 -11.98
C PHE A 100 -6.75 1.84 -11.36
N LEU A 101 -5.79 1.02 -11.79
CA LEU A 101 -5.59 -0.31 -11.21
C LEU A 101 -5.23 -0.22 -9.72
N SER A 102 -4.33 0.70 -9.37
CA SER A 102 -3.83 0.88 -8.01
C SER A 102 -4.89 1.41 -7.05
N SER A 103 -5.93 2.07 -7.55
CA SER A 103 -7.05 2.52 -6.70
C SER A 103 -7.91 1.36 -6.18
N PHE A 104 -7.84 0.19 -6.80
CA PHE A 104 -8.62 -1.00 -6.42
C PHE A 104 -7.76 -2.21 -6.02
N THR A 105 -6.44 -2.14 -6.19
CA THR A 105 -5.53 -3.25 -5.93
C THR A 105 -4.28 -2.79 -5.21
N ASN A 106 -3.45 -3.73 -4.76
CA ASN A 106 -2.20 -3.42 -4.09
C ASN A 106 -1.21 -2.73 -5.05
N ASN A 107 -0.70 -1.54 -4.67
CA ASN A 107 0.25 -0.75 -5.45
C ASN A 107 1.49 -1.55 -5.88
N THR A 108 2.07 -2.32 -4.95
CA THR A 108 3.26 -3.14 -5.22
C THR A 108 3.00 -4.18 -6.29
N ALA A 109 1.83 -4.77 -6.26
CA ALA A 109 1.40 -5.79 -7.20
C ALA A 109 1.20 -5.23 -8.61
N VAL A 110 0.55 -4.06 -8.73
CA VAL A 110 0.38 -3.34 -10.00
C VAL A 110 1.76 -3.01 -10.59
N VAL A 111 2.66 -2.44 -9.79
CA VAL A 111 4.02 -2.10 -10.22
C VAL A 111 4.77 -3.35 -10.68
N ALA A 112 4.76 -4.43 -9.88
CA ALA A 112 5.45 -5.67 -10.21
C ALA A 112 4.97 -6.28 -11.54
N SER A 113 3.65 -6.27 -11.77
CA SER A 113 3.04 -6.80 -12.99
C SER A 113 3.40 -6.01 -14.23
N LEU A 114 3.57 -4.69 -14.12
CA LEU A 114 3.88 -3.81 -15.25
C LEU A 114 5.39 -3.69 -15.51
N ILE A 115 6.26 -3.96 -14.53
CA ILE A 115 7.73 -3.88 -14.70
C ILE A 115 8.22 -4.76 -15.85
N SER A 116 7.74 -6.00 -15.94
CA SER A 116 8.16 -6.95 -16.99
C SER A 116 7.83 -6.41 -18.37
N ALA A 117 6.61 -5.91 -18.55
CA ALA A 117 6.17 -5.34 -19.82
C ALA A 117 6.92 -4.06 -20.20
N ILE A 118 7.28 -3.23 -19.21
CA ILE A 118 8.09 -2.02 -19.46
C ILE A 118 9.52 -2.39 -19.86
N LYS A 119 10.13 -3.40 -19.23
CA LYS A 119 11.47 -3.86 -19.59
C LYS A 119 11.56 -4.42 -21.01
N GLU A 120 10.49 -5.03 -21.50
CA GLU A 120 10.38 -5.60 -22.84
C GLU A 120 9.91 -4.57 -23.89
N SER A 121 9.66 -3.32 -23.50
CA SER A 121 9.21 -2.27 -24.42
C SER A 121 10.28 -1.94 -25.46
N PRO A 122 9.98 -2.09 -26.76
CA PRO A 122 10.96 -1.80 -27.82
C PRO A 122 11.10 -0.31 -28.12
N THR A 123 10.19 0.53 -27.62
CA THR A 123 10.06 1.94 -28.08
C THR A 123 10.63 2.95 -27.08
N HIS A 124 10.62 2.66 -25.80
CA HIS A 124 11.04 3.59 -24.76
C HIS A 124 11.97 2.95 -23.76
N SER A 125 12.98 3.71 -23.32
CA SER A 125 13.87 3.27 -22.23
C SER A 125 13.10 3.01 -20.95
N PRO A 126 13.29 1.85 -20.29
CA PRO A 126 12.62 1.53 -19.04
C PRO A 126 12.81 2.59 -17.95
N SER A 127 13.96 3.25 -17.90
CA SER A 127 14.25 4.32 -16.92
C SER A 127 13.28 5.51 -17.00
N LYS A 128 12.71 5.78 -18.19
CA LYS A 128 11.74 6.87 -18.39
C LYS A 128 10.31 6.49 -18.02
N LEU A 129 10.02 5.20 -17.88
CA LEU A 129 8.66 4.68 -17.59
C LEU A 129 8.53 4.16 -16.15
N LEU A 130 9.61 3.65 -15.55
CA LEU A 130 9.55 3.05 -14.22
C LEU A 130 9.28 4.08 -13.11
N LEU A 131 9.84 5.29 -13.24
CA LEU A 131 9.61 6.34 -12.26
C LEU A 131 8.15 6.83 -12.29
N PRO A 132 7.58 7.23 -13.44
CA PRO A 132 6.15 7.54 -13.56
C PRO A 132 5.25 6.39 -13.08
N LEU A 133 5.58 5.14 -13.40
CA LEU A 133 4.84 3.97 -12.92
C LEU A 133 4.75 3.94 -11.39
N SER A 134 5.88 4.12 -10.71
CA SER A 134 5.93 4.07 -9.25
C SER A 134 5.13 5.20 -8.60
N TYR A 135 5.30 6.42 -9.09
CA TYR A 135 4.56 7.58 -8.58
C TYR A 135 3.05 7.45 -8.81
N THR A 136 2.64 7.08 -10.00
CA THR A 136 1.21 6.95 -10.32
C THR A 136 0.54 5.77 -9.60
N ALA A 137 1.29 4.71 -9.29
CA ALA A 137 0.78 3.65 -8.43
C ALA A 137 0.51 4.15 -7.01
N ILE A 138 1.43 4.91 -6.42
CA ILE A 138 1.26 5.48 -5.08
C ILE A 138 0.09 6.47 -5.06
N LEU A 139 0.05 7.40 -6.01
CA LEU A 139 -1.01 8.39 -6.11
C LEU A 139 -2.37 7.75 -6.40
N GLY A 140 -2.40 6.71 -7.24
CA GLY A 140 -3.60 5.91 -7.49
C GLY A 140 -4.13 5.24 -6.23
N GLY A 141 -3.23 4.72 -5.39
CA GLY A 141 -3.59 4.11 -4.10
C GLY A 141 -4.27 5.08 -3.13
N THR A 142 -4.12 6.39 -3.30
CA THR A 142 -4.79 7.40 -2.46
C THR A 142 -6.21 7.74 -2.93
N ILE A 143 -6.69 7.21 -4.06
CA ILE A 143 -8.00 7.59 -4.63
C ILE A 143 -9.16 6.93 -3.88
N THR A 144 -8.99 5.71 -3.40
CA THR A 144 -10.05 4.99 -2.68
C THR A 144 -9.59 4.49 -1.32
N LEU A 145 -10.54 4.15 -0.48
CA LEU A 145 -10.27 3.57 0.85
C LEU A 145 -9.44 2.28 0.76
N ILE A 146 -9.64 1.46 -0.26
CA ILE A 146 -8.98 0.16 -0.43
C ILE A 146 -7.70 0.22 -1.27
N GLY A 147 -7.40 1.34 -1.91
CA GLY A 147 -6.25 1.49 -2.80
C GLY A 147 -4.89 1.33 -2.08
N THR A 148 -4.86 1.59 -0.78
CA THR A 148 -3.68 1.28 0.06
C THR A 148 -4.09 0.76 1.43
N SER A 149 -3.30 -0.16 1.97
CA SER A 149 -3.52 -0.71 3.32
C SER A 149 -3.50 0.35 4.41
N THR A 150 -2.74 1.42 4.23
CA THR A 150 -2.67 2.53 5.19
C THR A 150 -4.03 3.18 5.40
N ASN A 151 -4.81 3.41 4.35
CA ASN A 151 -6.14 4.01 4.45
C ASN A 151 -7.07 3.14 5.30
N LEU A 152 -7.04 1.81 5.10
CA LEU A 152 -7.85 0.87 5.88
C LEU A 152 -7.45 0.84 7.36
N ILE A 153 -6.15 0.86 7.65
CA ILE A 153 -5.65 0.86 9.03
C ILE A 153 -6.04 2.16 9.73
N VAL A 154 -5.86 3.32 9.07
CA VAL A 154 -6.27 4.63 9.61
C VAL A 154 -7.77 4.68 9.85
N ASN A 155 -8.59 4.16 8.91
CA ASN A 155 -10.02 4.06 9.09
C ASN A 155 -10.39 3.19 10.31
N GLY A 156 -9.68 2.05 10.49
CA GLY A 156 -9.88 1.18 11.66
C GLY A 156 -9.65 1.92 12.97
N PHE A 157 -8.54 2.63 13.09
CA PHE A 157 -8.24 3.44 14.29
C PHE A 157 -9.21 4.61 14.49
N ALA A 158 -9.68 5.24 13.41
CA ALA A 158 -10.69 6.30 13.50
C ALA A 158 -12.00 5.76 14.09
N VAL A 159 -12.44 4.59 13.64
CA VAL A 159 -13.65 3.92 14.16
C VAL A 159 -13.46 3.51 15.63
N GLU A 160 -12.31 2.97 16.01
CA GLU A 160 -11.99 2.64 17.40
C GLU A 160 -11.97 3.89 18.30
N ALA A 161 -11.59 5.04 17.77
CA ALA A 161 -11.66 6.33 18.46
C ALA A 161 -13.06 6.93 18.51
N GLY A 162 -14.10 6.24 18.03
CA GLY A 162 -15.49 6.67 18.03
C GLY A 162 -15.86 7.64 16.91
N MET A 163 -15.01 7.76 15.87
CA MET A 163 -15.33 8.53 14.66
C MET A 163 -16.19 7.71 13.69
N GLU A 164 -16.91 8.39 12.83
CA GLU A 164 -17.63 7.72 11.74
C GLU A 164 -16.65 7.04 10.79
N PRO A 165 -16.98 5.82 10.29
CA PRO A 165 -16.14 5.14 9.32
C PRO A 165 -16.05 5.96 8.03
N LEU A 166 -14.84 6.05 7.48
CA LEU A 166 -14.61 6.70 6.20
C LEU A 166 -15.27 5.90 5.07
N GLY A 167 -15.97 6.60 4.19
CA GLY A 167 -16.58 6.02 3.00
C GLY A 167 -15.55 5.61 1.96
N PHE A 168 -15.97 4.73 1.07
CA PHE A 168 -15.08 4.18 0.04
C PHE A 168 -14.43 5.26 -0.85
N PHE A 169 -15.14 6.33 -1.15
CA PHE A 169 -14.74 7.42 -2.04
C PHE A 169 -14.38 8.74 -1.33
N ASP A 170 -14.29 8.78 -0.01
CA ASP A 170 -13.97 10.00 0.73
C ASP A 170 -12.58 10.56 0.37
N PHE A 171 -11.67 9.69 -0.02
CA PHE A 171 -10.33 10.06 -0.48
C PHE A 171 -10.27 10.53 -1.93
N THR A 172 -11.29 10.26 -2.74
CA THR A 172 -11.24 10.39 -4.20
C THR A 172 -10.92 11.81 -4.66
N LEU A 173 -11.52 12.81 -4.04
CA LEU A 173 -11.30 14.19 -4.47
C LEU A 173 -9.85 14.63 -4.25
N ILE A 174 -9.28 14.28 -3.11
CA ILE A 174 -7.89 14.59 -2.76
C ILE A 174 -6.93 13.75 -3.60
N GLY A 175 -7.23 12.45 -3.75
CA GLY A 175 -6.42 11.52 -4.55
C GLY A 175 -6.35 11.90 -6.02
N LEU A 176 -7.47 12.28 -6.63
CA LEU A 176 -7.51 12.76 -8.02
C LEU A 176 -6.79 14.11 -8.16
N GLY A 177 -6.91 15.00 -7.18
CA GLY A 177 -6.14 16.24 -7.14
C GLY A 177 -4.64 15.99 -7.12
N ALA A 178 -4.18 15.11 -6.22
CA ALA A 178 -2.78 14.71 -6.13
C ALA A 178 -2.27 14.02 -7.42
N LEU A 179 -3.08 13.12 -8.00
CA LEU A 179 -2.76 12.46 -9.26
C LEU A 179 -2.63 13.45 -10.43
N SER A 180 -3.53 14.43 -10.52
CA SER A 180 -3.50 15.41 -11.59
C SER A 180 -2.23 16.28 -11.53
N VAL A 181 -1.80 16.67 -10.33
CA VAL A 181 -0.54 17.40 -10.13
C VAL A 181 0.68 16.52 -10.42
N GLY A 182 0.63 15.25 -10.02
CA GLY A 182 1.75 14.31 -10.20
C GLY A 182 1.92 13.79 -11.63
N LEU A 183 0.96 14.01 -12.55
CA LEU A 183 1.04 13.63 -13.95
C LEU A 183 1.58 14.78 -14.86
N ILE A 184 1.75 15.97 -14.32
CA ILE A 184 2.34 17.13 -15.02
C ILE A 184 3.85 17.08 -14.92
#